data_b2bf3f02595159d321b6bb7555bb4fb6
#
_entry.id   b2bf3f02595159d321b6bb7555bb4fb6
#
_cell.length_a   1.000
_cell.length_b   1.000
_cell.length_c   1.000
_cell.angle_alpha   90.00
_cell.angle_beta   90.00
_cell.angle_gamma   90.00
#
_symmetry.space_group_name_H-M   'P 1'
#
loop_
_entity.id
_entity.type
_entity.pdbx_description
1 polymer ?
#
loop_
_entity_poly.entity_id
_entity_poly.type
_entity_poly.pdbx_seq_one_letter_code
_entity_poly.pdbx_strand_id
1 'polypeptide(L)'
;VPKKKKIAVYSATGCRVCEQALADIHYQVSSLTRWAELSFWPYLLGSQWSDLERQAEIDVCFFTGAIKTDSDRQAALKLREKSRLMIALGACAAFGGLPGLVNLAPSEVMKESGEETNAPNSRAQEKGEEPDLPQIEERVSALHQIVEVDYFVPGCPPRQNFLWAAIQA
;
A
#
# COMPACT_ATOMS: atom_id res chain seq x y z
N VAL A 1 14.13 -11.75 26.31
CA VAL A 1 13.79 -10.49 25.64
C VAL A 1 12.41 -10.69 25.01
N PRO A 2 11.41 -9.85 25.28
CA PRO A 2 10.09 -10.01 24.65
C PRO A 2 10.25 -9.95 23.14
N LYS A 3 9.55 -10.82 22.43
CA LYS A 3 9.55 -10.88 20.96
C LYS A 3 9.00 -9.57 20.42
N LYS A 4 9.78 -8.86 19.60
CA LYS A 4 9.32 -7.63 18.97
C LYS A 4 8.15 -7.89 18.03
N LYS A 5 7.22 -6.97 17.99
CA LYS A 5 6.10 -6.99 17.04
C LYS A 5 6.59 -6.68 15.64
N LYS A 6 6.20 -7.47 14.66
CA LYS A 6 6.56 -7.28 13.26
C LYS A 6 5.55 -6.38 12.57
N ILE A 7 6.04 -5.28 12.02
CA ILE A 7 5.24 -4.30 11.28
C ILE A 7 5.61 -4.36 9.80
N ALA A 8 4.59 -4.47 8.96
CA ALA A 8 4.70 -4.29 7.52
C ALA A 8 4.02 -2.99 7.09
N VAL A 9 4.57 -2.35 6.06
CA VAL A 9 3.98 -1.20 5.38
C VAL A 9 4.01 -1.45 3.88
N TYR A 10 2.87 -1.25 3.23
CA TYR A 10 2.76 -1.39 1.78
C TYR A 10 1.93 -0.28 1.17
N SER A 11 2.34 0.20 0.01
CA SER A 11 1.63 1.22 -0.74
C SER A 11 1.23 0.69 -2.11
N ALA A 12 -0.08 0.57 -2.32
CA ALA A 12 -0.70 0.29 -3.60
C ALA A 12 -0.87 1.57 -4.43
N THR A 13 -1.79 1.61 -5.37
CA THR A 13 -2.03 2.77 -6.22
C THR A 13 -2.44 4.00 -5.40
N GLY A 14 -1.62 5.07 -5.47
CA GLY A 14 -1.84 6.33 -4.75
C GLY A 14 -0.66 7.28 -4.83
N CYS A 15 -0.76 8.40 -4.11
CA CYS A 15 0.29 9.44 -4.09
C CYS A 15 1.43 9.16 -3.11
N ARG A 16 1.37 8.07 -2.32
CA ARG A 16 2.33 7.67 -1.27
C ARG A 16 2.52 8.65 -0.10
N VAL A 17 1.74 9.71 -0.02
CA VAL A 17 1.87 10.69 1.08
C VAL A 17 1.51 10.07 2.44
N CYS A 18 0.60 9.08 2.49
CA CYS A 18 0.30 8.36 3.73
C CYS A 18 1.51 7.54 4.22
N GLU A 19 2.25 6.93 3.30
CA GLU A 19 3.49 6.21 3.57
C GLU A 19 4.59 7.16 4.06
N GLN A 20 4.73 8.32 3.41
CA GLN A 20 5.64 9.38 3.84
C GLN A 20 5.28 9.88 5.24
N ALA A 21 3.99 10.07 5.54
CA ALA A 21 3.54 10.50 6.87
C ALA A 21 3.90 9.49 7.98
N LEU A 22 3.92 8.18 7.67
CA LEU A 22 4.46 7.16 8.59
C LEU A 22 5.98 7.31 8.78
N ALA A 23 6.73 7.56 7.71
CA ALA A 23 8.17 7.77 7.78
C ALA A 23 8.52 9.03 8.59
N ASP A 24 7.70 10.08 8.51
CA ASP A 24 7.91 11.36 9.18
C ASP A 24 7.71 11.32 10.71
N ILE A 25 7.20 10.21 11.25
CA ILE A 25 7.14 10.01 12.71
C ILE A 25 8.54 9.65 13.30
N HIS A 26 9.61 9.94 12.57
CA HIS A 26 10.98 9.54 12.88
C HIS A 26 11.48 9.87 14.29
N TYR A 27 11.03 11.00 14.88
CA TYR A 27 11.37 11.35 16.27
C TYR A 27 10.78 10.39 17.32
N GLN A 28 9.74 9.62 16.95
CA GLN A 28 9.12 8.58 17.78
C GLN A 28 9.64 7.17 17.46
N VAL A 29 10.35 6.99 16.34
CA VAL A 29 10.88 5.69 15.89
C VAL A 29 11.84 5.09 16.90
N SER A 30 12.61 5.89 17.62
CA SER A 30 13.51 5.39 18.67
C SER A 30 12.74 4.67 19.79
N SER A 31 11.52 5.08 20.08
CA SER A 31 10.64 4.37 21.01
C SER A 31 10.01 3.12 20.39
N LEU A 32 9.66 3.19 19.11
CA LEU A 32 9.09 2.07 18.34
C LEU A 32 10.06 0.88 18.31
N THR A 33 11.35 1.12 18.01
CA THR A 33 12.36 0.06 17.89
C THR A 33 12.60 -0.75 19.16
N ARG A 34 12.12 -0.28 20.30
CA ARG A 34 12.21 -1.03 21.57
C ARG A 34 11.27 -2.24 21.58
N TRP A 35 10.09 -2.14 20.96
CA TRP A 35 9.04 -3.15 21.02
C TRP A 35 8.56 -3.65 19.67
N ALA A 36 8.91 -2.95 18.57
CA ALA A 36 8.54 -3.32 17.22
C ALA A 36 9.76 -3.40 16.27
N GLU A 37 9.57 -4.11 15.18
CA GLU A 37 10.52 -4.30 14.09
C GLU A 37 9.79 -4.02 12.78
N LEU A 38 10.36 -3.15 11.94
CA LEU A 38 9.89 -2.94 10.57
C LEU A 38 10.40 -4.12 9.73
N SER A 39 9.53 -5.06 9.45
CA SER A 39 9.90 -6.33 8.82
C SER A 39 9.70 -6.36 7.30
N PHE A 40 8.79 -5.53 6.79
CA PHE A 40 8.53 -5.40 5.37
C PHE A 40 8.09 -3.98 5.03
N TRP A 41 8.87 -3.28 4.24
CA TRP A 41 8.55 -1.95 3.73
C TRP A 41 9.34 -1.69 2.44
N PRO A 42 8.79 -2.01 1.26
CA PRO A 42 9.50 -1.89 -0.01
C PRO A 42 10.11 -0.51 -0.25
N TYR A 43 9.36 0.55 0.06
CA TYR A 43 9.82 1.93 -0.17
C TYR A 43 10.99 2.35 0.74
N LEU A 44 10.91 2.06 2.04
CA LEU A 44 11.90 2.54 3.00
C LEU A 44 13.08 1.57 3.18
N LEU A 45 12.81 0.27 3.17
CA LEU A 45 13.79 -0.78 3.45
C LEU A 45 14.29 -1.48 2.18
N GLY A 46 13.69 -1.20 1.01
CA GLY A 46 13.98 -1.94 -0.22
C GLY A 46 13.55 -3.40 -0.18
N SER A 47 12.61 -3.75 0.72
CA SER A 47 12.14 -5.13 0.91
C SER A 47 11.56 -5.70 -0.37
N GLN A 48 11.90 -6.95 -0.67
CA GLN A 48 11.39 -7.70 -1.80
C GLN A 48 10.27 -8.66 -1.36
N TRP A 49 9.43 -9.10 -2.30
CA TRP A 49 8.38 -10.10 -2.01
C TRP A 49 8.95 -11.41 -1.43
N SER A 50 10.15 -11.80 -1.86
CA SER A 50 10.87 -12.96 -1.29
C SER A 50 11.18 -12.80 0.19
N ASP A 51 11.36 -11.57 0.68
CA ASP A 51 11.58 -11.31 2.11
C ASP A 51 10.29 -11.51 2.90
N LEU A 52 9.15 -11.12 2.33
CA LEU A 52 7.82 -11.39 2.90
C LEU A 52 7.55 -12.91 2.97
N GLU A 53 7.89 -13.64 1.92
CA GLU A 53 7.68 -15.10 1.86
C GLU A 53 8.45 -15.85 2.93
N ARG A 54 9.67 -15.39 3.27
CA ARG A 54 10.49 -15.96 4.35
C ARG A 54 9.94 -15.70 5.75
N GLN A 55 9.02 -14.74 5.89
CA GLN A 55 8.42 -14.44 7.17
C GLN A 55 7.25 -15.38 7.45
N ALA A 56 7.23 -15.93 8.67
CA ALA A 56 6.14 -16.80 9.10
C ALA A 56 4.85 -16.00 9.33
N GLU A 57 4.96 -14.84 9.98
CA GLU A 57 3.80 -14.02 10.37
C GLU A 57 4.21 -12.57 10.59
N ILE A 58 3.31 -11.65 10.30
CA ILE A 58 3.38 -10.21 10.56
C ILE A 58 2.32 -9.88 11.60
N ASP A 59 2.67 -9.11 12.64
CA ASP A 59 1.69 -8.72 13.66
C ASP A 59 0.72 -7.66 13.12
N VAL A 60 1.23 -6.63 12.42
CA VAL A 60 0.42 -5.52 11.89
C VAL A 60 0.90 -5.13 10.50
N CYS A 61 -0.03 -5.02 9.58
CA CYS A 61 0.21 -4.46 8.24
C CYS A 61 -0.54 -3.14 8.06
N PHE A 62 0.18 -2.07 7.79
CA PHE A 62 -0.36 -0.80 7.32
C PHE A 62 -0.39 -0.80 5.80
N PHE A 63 -1.58 -0.90 5.24
CA PHE A 63 -1.80 -0.87 3.80
C PHE A 63 -2.30 0.50 3.37
N THR A 64 -1.61 1.16 2.44
CA THR A 64 -1.98 2.45 1.86
C THR A 64 -2.29 2.33 0.38
N GLY A 65 -2.95 3.35 -0.17
CA GLY A 65 -3.36 3.31 -1.59
C GLY A 65 -4.65 2.55 -1.84
N ALA A 66 -5.16 2.65 -3.05
CA ALA A 66 -6.35 1.94 -3.52
C ALA A 66 -5.93 0.77 -4.42
N ILE A 67 -6.82 -0.18 -4.63
CA ILE A 67 -6.60 -1.31 -5.52
C ILE A 67 -7.03 -0.90 -6.93
N LYS A 68 -6.07 -0.74 -7.84
CA LYS A 68 -6.31 -0.37 -9.25
C LYS A 68 -5.77 -1.42 -10.22
N THR A 69 -4.77 -2.20 -9.80
CA THR A 69 -4.13 -3.20 -10.63
C THR A 69 -4.27 -4.59 -10.03
N ASP A 70 -4.08 -5.61 -10.86
CA ASP A 70 -3.99 -7.00 -10.42
C ASP A 70 -2.84 -7.21 -9.42
N SER A 71 -1.73 -6.50 -9.59
CA SER A 71 -0.60 -6.50 -8.64
C SER A 71 -1.00 -5.94 -7.27
N ASP A 72 -1.78 -4.84 -7.24
CA ASP A 72 -2.30 -4.29 -5.98
C ASP A 72 -3.19 -5.30 -5.27
N ARG A 73 -4.07 -5.98 -6.04
CA ARG A 73 -4.97 -7.02 -5.52
C ARG A 73 -4.19 -8.20 -4.93
N GLN A 74 -3.21 -8.70 -5.66
CA GLN A 74 -2.37 -9.82 -5.20
C GLN A 74 -1.57 -9.43 -3.95
N ALA A 75 -1.05 -8.20 -3.89
CA ALA A 75 -0.37 -7.67 -2.73
C ALA A 75 -1.29 -7.64 -1.50
N ALA A 76 -2.54 -7.16 -1.66
CA ALA A 76 -3.52 -7.13 -0.59
C ALA A 76 -3.83 -8.53 -0.04
N LEU A 77 -4.05 -9.50 -0.93
CA LEU A 77 -4.32 -10.89 -0.56
C LEU A 77 -3.14 -11.53 0.20
N LYS A 78 -1.92 -11.43 -0.35
CA LYS A 78 -0.71 -11.98 0.28
C LYS A 78 -0.43 -11.35 1.64
N LEU A 79 -0.57 -10.03 1.76
CA LEU A 79 -0.34 -9.34 3.02
C LEU A 79 -1.42 -9.67 4.05
N ARG A 80 -2.70 -9.82 3.64
CA ARG A 80 -3.77 -10.25 4.55
C ARG A 80 -3.50 -11.65 5.10
N GLU A 81 -3.10 -12.59 4.25
CA GLU A 81 -2.78 -13.96 4.65
C GLU A 81 -1.66 -14.02 5.71
N LYS A 82 -0.65 -13.16 5.57
CA LYS A 82 0.53 -13.11 6.45
C LYS A 82 0.33 -12.27 7.71
N SER A 83 -0.70 -11.42 7.76
CA SER A 83 -0.86 -10.41 8.82
C SER A 83 -1.97 -10.78 9.78
N ARG A 84 -1.69 -10.65 11.09
CA ARG A 84 -2.71 -10.81 12.14
C ARG A 84 -3.71 -9.66 12.11
N LEU A 85 -3.19 -8.43 11.95
CA LEU A 85 -4.00 -7.22 11.84
C LEU A 85 -3.69 -6.50 10.53
N MET A 86 -4.74 -6.16 9.77
CA MET A 86 -4.68 -5.35 8.56
C MET A 86 -5.32 -3.99 8.82
N ILE A 87 -4.55 -2.93 8.63
CA ILE A 87 -4.99 -1.56 8.84
C ILE A 87 -5.05 -0.82 7.50
N ALA A 88 -6.23 -0.37 7.11
CA ALA A 88 -6.40 0.51 5.96
C ALA A 88 -5.99 1.94 6.34
N LEU A 89 -4.83 2.38 5.84
CA LEU A 89 -4.23 3.66 6.17
C LEU A 89 -4.45 4.69 5.05
N GLY A 90 -5.09 5.78 5.39
CA GLY A 90 -5.42 6.86 4.47
C GLY A 90 -6.72 6.66 3.71
N ALA A 91 -7.24 7.74 3.12
CA ALA A 91 -8.52 7.75 2.43
C ALA A 91 -8.56 6.81 1.20
N CYS A 92 -7.41 6.59 0.53
CA CYS A 92 -7.35 5.70 -0.63
C CYS A 92 -7.60 4.25 -0.23
N ALA A 93 -6.91 3.74 0.79
CA ALA A 93 -7.12 2.38 1.28
C ALA A 93 -8.50 2.20 1.92
N ALA A 94 -8.96 3.21 2.69
CA ALA A 94 -10.21 3.13 3.41
C ALA A 94 -11.45 3.20 2.52
N PHE A 95 -11.43 4.06 1.48
CA PHE A 95 -12.63 4.44 0.71
C PHE A 95 -12.42 4.50 -0.81
N GLY A 96 -11.26 4.11 -1.32
CA GLY A 96 -10.87 4.33 -2.73
C GLY A 96 -10.23 5.70 -2.98
N GLY A 97 -10.54 6.70 -2.17
CA GLY A 97 -9.97 8.04 -2.20
C GLY A 97 -9.97 8.72 -3.56
N LEU A 98 -8.93 9.51 -3.82
CA LEU A 98 -8.77 10.21 -5.11
C LEU A 98 -8.70 9.24 -6.32
N PRO A 99 -7.95 8.11 -6.27
CA PRO A 99 -7.98 7.14 -7.37
C PRO A 99 -9.37 6.60 -7.67
N GLY A 100 -10.23 6.45 -6.66
CA GLY A 100 -11.60 5.93 -6.80
C GLY A 100 -12.53 6.86 -7.58
N LEU A 101 -12.19 8.15 -7.76
CA LEU A 101 -12.98 9.07 -8.56
C LEU A 101 -13.06 8.65 -10.03
N VAL A 102 -12.10 7.90 -10.53
CA VAL A 102 -12.12 7.37 -11.90
C VAL A 102 -13.33 6.46 -12.14
N ASN A 103 -13.90 5.83 -11.10
CA ASN A 103 -15.10 5.01 -11.22
C ASN A 103 -16.35 5.80 -11.60
N LEU A 104 -16.30 7.14 -11.54
CA LEU A 104 -17.37 8.03 -11.98
C LEU A 104 -17.30 8.34 -13.49
N ALA A 105 -16.16 8.05 -14.12
CA ALA A 105 -15.97 8.19 -15.55
C ALA A 105 -16.46 6.94 -16.30
N PRO A 106 -16.85 7.07 -17.60
CA PRO A 106 -17.11 5.91 -18.45
C PRO A 106 -15.90 4.97 -18.49
N SER A 107 -16.14 3.66 -18.60
CA SER A 107 -15.10 2.62 -18.58
C SER A 107 -14.05 2.78 -19.70
N GLU A 108 -14.47 3.38 -20.84
CA GLU A 108 -13.60 3.70 -21.97
C GLU A 108 -12.48 4.67 -21.56
N VAL A 109 -12.82 5.70 -20.79
CA VAL A 109 -11.84 6.72 -20.31
C VAL A 109 -10.78 6.09 -19.38
N MET A 110 -11.16 5.06 -18.63
CA MET A 110 -10.20 4.34 -17.77
C MET A 110 -9.18 3.56 -18.57
N LYS A 111 -9.60 2.94 -19.69
CA LYS A 111 -8.73 2.18 -20.59
C LYS A 111 -7.80 3.11 -21.38
N GLU A 112 -8.35 4.15 -21.97
CA GLU A 112 -7.59 5.16 -22.72
C GLU A 112 -6.52 5.86 -21.87
N SER A 113 -6.84 6.19 -20.60
CA SER A 113 -5.85 6.81 -19.70
C SER A 113 -4.68 5.91 -19.35
N GLY A 114 -4.81 4.60 -19.53
CA GLY A 114 -3.72 3.62 -19.38
C GLY A 114 -2.86 3.51 -20.64
N GLU A 115 -3.44 3.76 -21.84
CA GLU A 115 -2.75 3.63 -23.12
C GLU A 115 -2.10 4.96 -23.57
N GLU A 116 -2.68 6.11 -23.24
CA GLU A 116 -2.21 7.45 -23.66
C GLU A 116 -1.16 8.08 -22.74
N THR A 117 -0.66 7.41 -21.72
CA THR A 117 0.53 7.94 -21.06
C THR A 117 1.70 7.86 -22.03
N ASN A 118 1.82 8.88 -22.89
CA ASN A 118 3.08 9.29 -23.53
C ASN A 118 4.11 9.68 -22.44
N ALA A 119 4.19 8.88 -21.37
CA ALA A 119 5.30 8.96 -20.47
C ALA A 119 6.55 8.64 -21.29
N PRO A 120 7.64 9.42 -21.17
CA PRO A 120 8.85 9.25 -21.96
C PRO A 120 9.62 7.99 -21.52
N ASN A 121 8.97 6.83 -21.55
CA ASN A 121 9.57 5.51 -21.46
C ASN A 121 9.87 4.96 -22.87
N SER A 122 10.09 5.88 -23.83
CA SER A 122 10.54 5.60 -25.17
C SER A 122 11.80 4.72 -25.26
N ARG A 123 12.58 4.65 -24.18
CA ARG A 123 13.75 3.75 -24.14
C ARG A 123 13.41 2.26 -24.04
N ALA A 124 12.24 1.90 -23.50
CA ALA A 124 11.78 0.50 -23.46
C ALA A 124 11.26 0.06 -24.84
N GLN A 125 10.58 0.96 -25.56
CA GLN A 125 10.07 0.68 -26.91
C GLN A 125 11.19 0.51 -27.95
N GLU A 126 12.34 1.17 -27.79
CA GLU A 126 13.50 1.02 -28.65
C GLU A 126 14.14 -0.39 -28.59
N LYS A 127 13.88 -1.17 -27.52
CA LYS A 127 14.43 -2.53 -27.35
C LYS A 127 13.49 -3.65 -27.77
N GLY A 128 12.27 -3.34 -28.20
CA GLY A 128 11.28 -4.35 -28.63
C GLY A 128 10.81 -5.29 -27.51
N GLU A 129 11.11 -4.96 -26.26
CA GLU A 129 10.56 -5.64 -25.08
C GLU A 129 9.29 -4.91 -24.67
N GLU A 130 8.12 -5.56 -24.80
CA GLU A 130 6.91 -5.07 -24.15
C GLU A 130 7.16 -5.06 -22.64
N PRO A 131 7.03 -3.90 -21.97
CA PRO A 131 7.15 -3.87 -20.52
C PRO A 131 6.03 -4.71 -19.92
N ASP A 132 6.38 -5.61 -19.01
CA ASP A 132 5.44 -6.41 -18.23
C ASP A 132 4.69 -5.48 -17.26
N LEU A 133 3.68 -4.77 -17.76
CA LEU A 133 2.88 -3.82 -17.00
C LEU A 133 1.75 -4.55 -16.30
N PRO A 134 1.49 -4.23 -15.02
CA PRO A 134 0.36 -4.76 -14.29
C PRO A 134 -0.96 -4.47 -15.01
N GLN A 135 -1.86 -5.44 -15.05
CA GLN A 135 -3.18 -5.26 -15.66
C GLN A 135 -4.03 -4.31 -14.81
N ILE A 136 -4.69 -3.37 -15.48
CA ILE A 136 -5.59 -2.42 -14.82
C ILE A 136 -6.94 -3.11 -14.59
N GLU A 137 -7.42 -3.07 -13.35
CA GLU A 137 -8.74 -3.55 -12.97
C GLU A 137 -9.84 -2.64 -13.57
N GLU A 138 -11.00 -3.21 -13.88
CA GLU A 138 -12.14 -2.45 -14.42
C GLU A 138 -12.63 -1.34 -13.50
N ARG A 139 -12.40 -1.49 -12.19
CA ARG A 139 -12.78 -0.53 -11.15
C ARG A 139 -11.68 -0.38 -10.12
N VAL A 140 -11.54 0.82 -9.61
CA VAL A 140 -10.70 1.07 -8.42
C VAL A 140 -11.48 0.66 -7.17
N SER A 141 -10.89 -0.16 -6.34
CA SER A 141 -11.50 -0.67 -5.11
C SER A 141 -10.78 -0.14 -3.87
N ALA A 142 -11.55 0.04 -2.79
CA ALA A 142 -10.98 0.20 -1.45
C ALA A 142 -10.48 -1.15 -0.93
N LEU A 143 -9.56 -1.15 0.03
CA LEU A 143 -8.95 -2.37 0.55
C LEU A 143 -9.97 -3.37 1.10
N HIS A 144 -10.97 -2.89 1.86
CA HIS A 144 -12.02 -3.73 2.48
C HIS A 144 -12.95 -4.42 1.47
N GLN A 145 -12.94 -4.00 0.21
CA GLN A 145 -13.69 -4.66 -0.86
C GLN A 145 -12.96 -5.90 -1.40
N ILE A 146 -11.68 -6.06 -1.05
CA ILE A 146 -10.83 -7.17 -1.53
C ILE A 146 -10.47 -8.13 -0.40
N VAL A 147 -10.16 -7.60 0.79
CA VAL A 147 -9.74 -8.37 1.97
C VAL A 147 -10.43 -7.85 3.23
N GLU A 148 -10.48 -8.69 4.26
CA GLU A 148 -10.93 -8.26 5.58
C GLU A 148 -9.95 -7.25 6.17
N VAL A 149 -10.49 -6.13 6.67
CA VAL A 149 -9.73 -5.03 7.28
C VAL A 149 -10.16 -4.89 8.73
N ASP A 150 -9.20 -4.96 9.65
CA ASP A 150 -9.47 -4.91 11.08
C ASP A 150 -9.70 -3.46 11.56
N TYR A 151 -8.92 -2.50 11.04
CA TYR A 151 -9.01 -1.09 11.44
C TYR A 151 -8.83 -0.15 10.27
N PHE A 152 -9.44 1.02 10.40
CA PHE A 152 -9.37 2.11 9.44
C PHE A 152 -8.78 3.36 10.09
N VAL A 153 -7.75 3.94 9.47
CA VAL A 153 -7.14 5.22 9.86
C VAL A 153 -7.29 6.19 8.70
N PRO A 154 -8.47 6.84 8.54
CA PRO A 154 -8.73 7.70 7.41
C PRO A 154 -7.97 9.02 7.49
N GLY A 155 -7.79 9.67 6.33
CA GLY A 155 -7.12 10.95 6.17
C GLY A 155 -6.38 11.02 4.84
N CYS A 156 -6.01 12.22 4.39
CA CYS A 156 -5.29 12.41 3.12
C CYS A 156 -4.17 13.46 3.28
N PRO A 157 -3.08 13.10 3.99
CA PRO A 157 -2.85 11.93 4.84
C PRO A 157 -3.54 12.03 6.22
N PRO A 158 -3.58 10.94 7.00
CA PRO A 158 -3.95 11.00 8.41
C PRO A 158 -2.98 11.89 9.20
N ARG A 159 -3.50 12.54 10.24
CA ARG A 159 -2.64 13.36 11.13
C ARG A 159 -1.68 12.47 11.93
N GLN A 160 -0.49 12.97 12.22
CA GLN A 160 0.57 12.22 12.90
C GLN A 160 0.15 11.66 14.27
N ASN A 161 -0.67 12.39 15.04
CA ASN A 161 -1.18 11.90 16.33
C ASN A 161 -2.09 10.67 16.18
N PHE A 162 -2.91 10.59 15.13
CA PHE A 162 -3.73 9.40 14.83
C PHE A 162 -2.88 8.23 14.34
N LEU A 163 -1.86 8.52 13.52
CA LEU A 163 -0.89 7.51 13.08
C LEU A 163 -0.17 6.89 14.28
N TRP A 164 0.30 7.74 15.19
CA TRP A 164 1.00 7.26 16.37
C TRP A 164 0.08 6.48 17.32
N ALA A 165 -1.15 6.93 17.51
CA ALA A 165 -2.15 6.18 18.29
C ALA A 165 -2.43 4.80 17.66
N ALA A 166 -2.57 4.71 16.35
CA ALA A 166 -2.80 3.44 15.65
C ALA A 166 -1.60 2.47 15.74
N ILE A 167 -0.37 2.99 15.84
CA ILE A 167 0.83 2.17 16.03
C ILE A 167 0.92 1.64 17.46
N GLN A 168 0.41 2.39 18.43
CA GLN A 168 0.50 2.02 19.86
C GLN A 168 -0.63 1.11 20.33
N ALA A 169 -1.74 1.04 19.60
CA ALA A 169 -2.92 0.22 19.94
C ALA A 169 -2.68 -1.26 19.68
#